data_0c3511c7e23528995f45eb2495f464e1
#
_entry.id   0c3511c7e23528995f45eb2495f464e1
#
_cell.length_a   1.000
_cell.length_b   1.000
_cell.length_c   1.000
_cell.angle_alpha   90.00
_cell.angle_beta   90.00
_cell.angle_gamma   90.00
#
_symmetry.space_group_name_H-M   'P 1'
#
loop_
_entity.id
_entity.type
_entity.pdbx_description
1 polymer ?
#
loop_
_entity_poly.entity_id
_entity_poly.type
_entity_poly.pdbx_seq_one_letter_code
_entity_poly.pdbx_strand_id
1 'polypeptide(L)'
;LIDEYVTDENGQFTTKEYICDTDWTIREIKPSEGYLLDDTVHAVGADPKLYTVEHNLTSNDVTEEVIKGNIALIKHTDDGDTQIETPEEGATFEIYLKSAGSFDAADADERDTIVCDENGFGQTKDMPYGVYTVYQTSGWEGRELMKDFDVFIAQDEATYRYLMNNANFESYIKVVKVDAESGKNIPYAGAGFEIYDPAGNKISMTFTYPTPTTIDVFYTNADGELV
;
A
#
# COMPACT_ATOMS: atom_id res chain seq x y z
N LEU A 1 -5.14 -12.51 -37.34
CA LEU A 1 -4.12 -11.51 -37.07
C LEU A 1 -3.23 -11.38 -38.31
N ILE A 2 -3.03 -10.16 -38.78
CA ILE A 2 -2.21 -9.87 -39.93
C ILE A 2 -0.90 -9.23 -39.52
N ASP A 3 -0.95 -8.21 -38.68
CA ASP A 3 0.20 -7.52 -38.13
C ASP A 3 -0.06 -7.06 -36.69
N GLU A 4 1.01 -6.74 -35.97
CA GLU A 4 0.99 -6.14 -34.62
C GLU A 4 1.80 -4.86 -34.64
N TYR A 5 1.32 -3.84 -33.96
CA TYR A 5 1.96 -2.55 -33.82
C TYR A 5 2.02 -2.16 -32.34
N VAL A 6 3.03 -1.38 -32.00
CA VAL A 6 3.21 -0.82 -30.67
C VAL A 6 3.15 0.70 -30.80
N THR A 7 2.41 1.34 -29.92
CA THR A 7 2.34 2.80 -29.84
C THR A 7 3.70 3.39 -29.46
N ASP A 8 4.00 4.57 -29.97
CA ASP A 8 5.18 5.37 -29.63
C ASP A 8 4.96 6.13 -28.31
N GLU A 9 5.89 7.03 -27.97
CA GLU A 9 5.83 7.88 -26.78
C GLU A 9 4.64 8.87 -26.75
N ASN A 10 3.97 9.08 -27.90
CA ASN A 10 2.78 9.90 -28.01
C ASN A 10 1.48 9.07 -28.05
N GLY A 11 1.57 7.76 -27.76
CA GLY A 11 0.45 6.84 -27.84
C GLY A 11 -0.01 6.54 -29.26
N GLN A 12 0.83 6.73 -30.27
CA GLN A 12 0.47 6.63 -31.68
C GLN A 12 1.27 5.54 -32.40
N PHE A 13 0.65 4.93 -33.41
CA PHE A 13 1.35 4.12 -34.42
C PHE A 13 0.75 4.36 -35.79
N THR A 14 1.56 4.15 -36.80
CA THR A 14 1.13 4.17 -38.22
C THR A 14 1.45 2.82 -38.83
N THR A 15 0.46 2.22 -39.48
CA THR A 15 0.65 0.93 -40.16
C THR A 15 1.44 1.10 -41.45
N LYS A 16 1.95 -0.02 -41.98
CA LYS A 16 2.32 -0.08 -43.42
C LYS A 16 1.06 0.07 -44.26
N GLU A 17 1.24 0.26 -45.55
CA GLU A 17 0.15 0.33 -46.51
C GLU A 17 -0.52 -1.05 -46.70
N TYR A 18 -1.84 -1.07 -46.64
CA TYR A 18 -2.66 -2.24 -46.94
C TYR A 18 -3.58 -1.94 -48.13
N ILE A 19 -4.10 -3.00 -48.75
CA ILE A 19 -5.13 -2.87 -49.78
C ILE A 19 -6.38 -2.26 -49.12
N CYS A 20 -6.93 -1.20 -49.73
CA CYS A 20 -8.16 -0.58 -49.25
C CYS A 20 -9.30 -1.60 -49.26
N ASP A 21 -9.92 -1.79 -48.10
CA ASP A 21 -11.09 -2.62 -47.88
C ASP A 21 -11.91 -2.05 -46.74
N THR A 22 -13.16 -2.41 -46.65
CA THR A 22 -14.08 -1.95 -45.59
C THR A 22 -14.07 -2.83 -44.36
N ASP A 23 -13.40 -3.99 -44.42
CA ASP A 23 -13.46 -5.03 -43.37
C ASP A 23 -12.24 -5.03 -42.42
N TRP A 24 -11.39 -3.99 -42.49
CA TRP A 24 -10.27 -3.85 -41.61
C TRP A 24 -10.73 -3.53 -40.19
N THR A 25 -10.13 -4.20 -39.20
CA THR A 25 -10.37 -3.95 -37.80
C THR A 25 -9.07 -3.89 -37.01
N ILE A 26 -9.08 -3.12 -35.93
CA ILE A 26 -8.03 -3.12 -34.92
C ILE A 26 -8.62 -3.47 -33.58
N ARG A 27 -7.80 -4.06 -32.71
CA ARG A 27 -8.10 -4.24 -31.30
C ARG A 27 -6.82 -4.14 -30.51
N GLU A 28 -6.95 -3.69 -29.30
CA GLU A 28 -5.86 -3.75 -28.35
C GLU A 28 -5.60 -5.20 -27.93
N ILE A 29 -4.33 -5.56 -27.72
CA ILE A 29 -3.91 -6.88 -27.25
C ILE A 29 -3.11 -6.80 -25.96
N LYS A 30 -2.65 -5.60 -25.60
CA LYS A 30 -1.91 -5.31 -24.38
C LYS A 30 -2.10 -3.83 -24.03
N PRO A 31 -2.69 -3.51 -22.88
CA PRO A 31 -2.87 -2.14 -22.43
C PRO A 31 -1.54 -1.51 -22.00
N SER A 32 -1.54 -0.19 -21.91
CA SER A 32 -0.51 0.57 -21.24
C SER A 32 -0.53 0.30 -19.72
N GLU A 33 0.58 0.54 -19.04
CA GLU A 33 0.65 0.36 -17.61
C GLU A 33 -0.32 1.30 -16.87
N GLY A 34 -1.16 0.76 -16.00
CA GLY A 34 -2.18 1.52 -15.27
C GLY A 34 -3.53 1.64 -15.98
N TYR A 35 -3.69 1.01 -17.12
CA TYR A 35 -4.93 1.02 -17.90
C TYR A 35 -5.55 -0.36 -18.04
N LEU A 36 -6.86 -0.40 -18.27
CA LEU A 36 -7.60 -1.61 -18.59
C LEU A 36 -7.48 -1.93 -20.07
N LEU A 37 -7.44 -3.22 -20.40
CA LEU A 37 -7.47 -3.65 -21.77
C LEU A 37 -8.82 -3.30 -22.43
N ASP A 38 -8.80 -2.52 -23.50
CA ASP A 38 -9.97 -2.39 -24.38
C ASP A 38 -10.03 -3.58 -25.35
N ASP A 39 -10.88 -4.56 -25.05
CA ASP A 39 -11.09 -5.74 -25.89
C ASP A 39 -12.05 -5.50 -27.06
N THR A 40 -12.51 -4.27 -27.23
CA THR A 40 -13.39 -3.86 -28.33
C THR A 40 -12.69 -4.03 -29.67
N VAL A 41 -13.43 -4.53 -30.63
CA VAL A 41 -12.96 -4.59 -32.03
C VAL A 41 -13.43 -3.34 -32.77
N HIS A 42 -12.48 -2.45 -33.06
CA HIS A 42 -12.77 -1.19 -33.74
C HIS A 42 -12.66 -1.36 -35.26
N ALA A 43 -13.69 -0.95 -35.98
CA ALA A 43 -13.65 -0.90 -37.43
C ALA A 43 -12.75 0.25 -37.89
N VAL A 44 -11.81 -0.05 -38.76
CA VAL A 44 -10.99 0.96 -39.40
C VAL A 44 -11.71 1.48 -40.62
N GLY A 45 -11.99 2.79 -40.64
CA GLY A 45 -12.71 3.43 -41.74
C GLY A 45 -11.91 3.48 -43.04
N ALA A 46 -11.72 2.33 -43.65
CA ALA A 46 -11.00 2.18 -44.91
C ALA A 46 -11.95 2.26 -46.14
N ASP A 47 -12.82 3.29 -46.18
CA ASP A 47 -13.62 3.55 -47.39
C ASP A 47 -12.72 4.19 -48.50
N PRO A 48 -12.42 3.48 -49.56
CA PRO A 48 -11.57 4.00 -50.65
C PRO A 48 -12.06 5.32 -51.26
N LYS A 49 -13.35 5.61 -51.10
CA LYS A 49 -13.95 6.85 -51.60
C LYS A 49 -13.55 8.09 -50.80
N LEU A 50 -13.06 7.90 -49.56
CA LEU A 50 -12.60 8.98 -48.71
C LEU A 50 -11.13 9.31 -48.89
N TYR A 51 -10.36 8.46 -49.61
CA TYR A 51 -8.95 8.70 -49.85
C TYR A 51 -8.76 9.63 -51.07
N THR A 52 -7.88 10.59 -50.90
CA THR A 52 -7.31 11.36 -51.97
C THR A 52 -5.89 10.88 -52.24
N VAL A 53 -5.34 11.22 -53.40
CA VAL A 53 -3.94 10.88 -53.75
C VAL A 53 -2.93 11.45 -52.72
N GLU A 54 -3.33 12.50 -52.03
CA GLU A 54 -2.47 13.22 -51.07
C GLU A 54 -2.68 12.76 -49.62
N HIS A 55 -3.80 12.11 -49.31
CA HIS A 55 -4.19 11.74 -47.94
C HIS A 55 -4.77 10.34 -47.93
N ASN A 56 -3.93 9.37 -47.79
CA ASN A 56 -4.30 7.97 -47.62
C ASN A 56 -4.24 7.51 -46.12
N LEU A 57 -4.37 8.46 -45.20
CA LEU A 57 -4.35 8.22 -43.76
C LEU A 57 -5.76 8.32 -43.18
N THR A 58 -6.18 7.25 -42.50
CA THR A 58 -7.38 7.26 -41.64
C THR A 58 -6.94 7.24 -40.21
N SER A 59 -7.42 8.19 -39.41
CA SER A 59 -7.18 8.24 -37.97
C SER A 59 -8.33 7.59 -37.22
N ASN A 60 -8.00 6.79 -36.22
CA ASN A 60 -8.94 6.18 -35.28
C ASN A 60 -8.41 6.44 -33.88
N ASP A 61 -9.21 7.04 -33.06
CA ASP A 61 -8.89 7.27 -31.66
C ASP A 61 -9.52 6.15 -30.81
N VAL A 62 -8.69 5.51 -29.98
CA VAL A 62 -9.10 4.49 -29.02
C VAL A 62 -8.80 5.05 -27.65
N THR A 63 -9.78 4.98 -26.75
CA THR A 63 -9.64 5.47 -25.38
C THR A 63 -9.54 4.29 -24.43
N GLU A 64 -8.59 4.35 -23.51
CA GLU A 64 -8.39 3.36 -22.46
C GLU A 64 -8.96 3.88 -21.12
N GLU A 65 -9.48 2.97 -20.33
CA GLU A 65 -9.93 3.26 -18.96
C GLU A 65 -8.78 3.05 -17.98
N VAL A 66 -8.59 4.02 -17.09
CA VAL A 66 -7.57 3.94 -16.02
C VAL A 66 -8.04 2.96 -14.95
N ILE A 67 -7.15 2.06 -14.52
CA ILE A 67 -7.34 1.24 -13.31
C ILE A 67 -7.65 2.15 -12.13
N LYS A 68 -8.66 1.81 -11.33
CA LYS A 68 -9.04 2.54 -10.11
C LYS A 68 -9.26 1.60 -8.95
N GLY A 69 -8.89 2.07 -7.76
CA GLY A 69 -9.11 1.36 -6.52
C GLY A 69 -9.25 2.32 -5.35
N ASN A 70 -9.58 1.79 -4.19
CA ASN A 70 -9.75 2.59 -2.99
C ASN A 70 -8.95 2.07 -1.80
N ILE A 71 -8.71 2.94 -0.82
CA ILE A 71 -7.98 2.65 0.39
C ILE A 71 -8.95 2.72 1.57
N ALA A 72 -9.04 1.65 2.34
CA ALA A 72 -9.87 1.57 3.54
C ALA A 72 -8.97 1.45 4.77
N LEU A 73 -9.25 2.25 5.79
CA LEU A 73 -8.51 2.30 7.02
C LEU A 73 -9.40 1.91 8.19
N ILE A 74 -8.87 1.14 9.12
CA ILE A 74 -9.44 0.91 10.45
C ILE A 74 -8.41 1.42 11.44
N LYS A 75 -8.72 2.51 12.12
CA LYS A 75 -7.83 3.13 13.08
C LYS A 75 -8.29 2.84 14.49
N HIS A 76 -7.42 2.19 15.25
CA HIS A 76 -7.58 1.97 16.68
C HIS A 76 -6.47 2.68 17.45
N THR A 77 -6.72 2.94 18.72
CA THR A 77 -5.74 3.45 19.66
C THR A 77 -5.93 2.81 21.02
N ASP A 78 -4.89 2.78 21.81
CA ASP A 78 -4.96 2.44 23.24
C ASP A 78 -5.58 3.61 23.98
N ASP A 79 -6.58 3.36 24.83
CA ASP A 79 -7.22 4.39 25.66
C ASP A 79 -6.32 4.90 26.80
N GLY A 80 -5.17 4.26 27.01
CA GLY A 80 -4.17 4.60 28.03
C GLY A 80 -4.46 4.05 29.43
N ASP A 81 -5.68 3.59 29.66
CA ASP A 81 -6.10 3.11 30.98
C ASP A 81 -6.33 1.60 31.03
N THR A 82 -6.91 1.02 29.98
CA THR A 82 -7.36 -0.39 29.97
C THR A 82 -6.51 -1.30 29.10
N GLN A 83 -5.60 -0.77 28.29
CA GLN A 83 -4.87 -1.51 27.24
C GLN A 83 -5.81 -2.21 26.22
N ILE A 84 -7.04 -1.73 26.13
CA ILE A 84 -8.00 -2.18 25.13
C ILE A 84 -7.89 -1.30 23.91
N GLU A 85 -7.73 -1.93 22.75
CA GLU A 85 -7.77 -1.23 21.48
C GLU A 85 -9.17 -0.67 21.24
N THR A 86 -9.26 0.65 21.14
CA THR A 86 -10.53 1.36 20.97
C THR A 86 -10.55 2.01 19.59
N PRO A 87 -11.66 1.94 18.85
CA PRO A 87 -11.81 2.68 17.60
C PRO A 87 -11.57 4.17 17.81
N GLU A 88 -10.69 4.76 17.00
CA GLU A 88 -10.39 6.19 17.09
C GLU A 88 -11.29 6.99 16.16
N GLU A 89 -12.51 7.27 16.64
CA GLU A 89 -13.46 8.13 15.94
C GLU A 89 -12.86 9.54 15.74
N GLY A 90 -13.04 10.08 14.53
CA GLY A 90 -12.56 11.42 14.16
C GLY A 90 -11.10 11.47 13.75
N ALA A 91 -10.35 10.37 13.82
CA ALA A 91 -8.99 10.34 13.26
C ALA A 91 -9.04 10.67 11.77
N THR A 92 -8.22 11.63 11.35
CA THR A 92 -8.26 12.16 9.98
C THR A 92 -6.97 11.83 9.25
N PHE A 93 -7.09 11.39 8.01
CA PHE A 93 -5.99 11.06 7.12
C PHE A 93 -6.13 11.81 5.82
N GLU A 94 -5.03 12.32 5.31
CA GLU A 94 -4.91 12.81 3.94
C GLU A 94 -4.14 11.79 3.09
N ILE A 95 -4.66 11.55 1.90
CA ILE A 95 -4.13 10.61 0.93
C ILE A 95 -3.91 11.34 -0.38
N TYR A 96 -2.73 11.20 -0.99
CA TYR A 96 -2.43 11.86 -2.25
C TYR A 96 -1.45 11.04 -3.10
N LEU A 97 -1.53 11.21 -4.41
CA LEU A 97 -0.60 10.59 -5.35
C LEU A 97 0.84 11.04 -5.05
N LYS A 98 1.71 10.11 -4.71
CA LYS A 98 3.07 10.40 -4.24
C LYS A 98 3.90 11.23 -5.22
N SER A 99 3.72 11.02 -6.53
CA SER A 99 4.43 11.78 -7.57
C SER A 99 4.04 13.26 -7.61
N ALA A 100 2.87 13.64 -7.08
CA ALA A 100 2.47 15.05 -6.93
C ALA A 100 3.29 15.78 -5.85
N GLY A 101 3.93 15.05 -4.93
CA GLY A 101 4.82 15.59 -3.90
C GLY A 101 4.12 16.13 -2.66
N SER A 102 2.85 16.53 -2.74
CA SER A 102 2.04 16.98 -1.60
C SER A 102 0.55 16.84 -1.88
N PHE A 103 -0.26 16.83 -0.82
CA PHE A 103 -1.72 16.79 -0.91
C PHE A 103 -2.29 17.95 -1.74
N ASP A 104 -1.80 19.17 -1.52
CA ASP A 104 -2.29 20.36 -2.24
C ASP A 104 -1.90 20.39 -3.72
N ALA A 105 -0.79 19.72 -4.08
CA ALA A 105 -0.30 19.68 -5.46
C ALA A 105 -0.94 18.55 -6.30
N ALA A 106 -1.56 17.58 -5.66
CA ALA A 106 -2.25 16.48 -6.34
C ALA A 106 -3.58 16.95 -6.94
N ASP A 107 -3.95 16.40 -8.09
CA ASP A 107 -5.23 16.66 -8.73
C ASP A 107 -6.40 16.14 -7.88
N ALA A 108 -7.60 16.64 -8.15
CA ALA A 108 -8.77 16.37 -7.31
C ALA A 108 -9.16 14.88 -7.28
N ASP A 109 -8.89 14.12 -8.32
CA ASP A 109 -9.11 12.67 -8.44
C ASP A 109 -7.95 11.84 -7.86
N GLU A 110 -6.79 12.45 -7.67
CA GLU A 110 -5.58 11.85 -7.14
C GLU A 110 -5.38 12.08 -5.64
N ARG A 111 -6.35 12.66 -4.96
CA ARG A 111 -6.29 12.89 -3.52
C ARG A 111 -7.63 12.71 -2.86
N ASP A 112 -7.61 12.36 -1.58
CA ASP A 112 -8.80 12.25 -0.76
C ASP A 112 -8.49 12.45 0.73
N THR A 113 -9.53 12.70 1.52
CA THR A 113 -9.45 12.82 2.98
C THR A 113 -10.38 11.81 3.62
N ILE A 114 -9.84 10.98 4.50
CA ILE A 114 -10.60 10.05 5.32
C ILE A 114 -10.81 10.66 6.71
N VAL A 115 -12.04 10.61 7.22
CA VAL A 115 -12.37 10.83 8.63
C VAL A 115 -12.97 9.53 9.16
N CYS A 116 -12.34 8.94 10.17
CA CYS A 116 -12.78 7.67 10.75
C CYS A 116 -14.09 7.83 11.51
N ASP A 117 -15.02 6.89 11.30
CA ASP A 117 -16.31 6.81 11.97
C ASP A 117 -16.20 6.26 13.42
N GLU A 118 -17.34 6.00 14.06
CA GLU A 118 -17.46 5.42 15.40
C GLU A 118 -16.83 4.03 15.55
N ASN A 119 -16.57 3.34 14.45
CA ASN A 119 -15.89 2.05 14.40
C ASN A 119 -14.39 2.20 14.05
N GLY A 120 -13.90 3.44 13.97
CA GLY A 120 -12.55 3.75 13.51
C GLY A 120 -12.36 3.52 12.01
N PHE A 121 -13.44 3.31 11.25
CA PHE A 121 -13.39 2.99 9.84
C PHE A 121 -13.51 4.24 8.96
N GLY A 122 -12.76 4.27 7.87
CA GLY A 122 -12.90 5.22 6.79
C GLY A 122 -12.36 4.67 5.49
N GLN A 123 -12.85 5.19 4.37
CA GLN A 123 -12.48 4.73 3.04
C GLN A 123 -12.44 5.90 2.06
N THR A 124 -11.48 5.87 1.14
CA THR A 124 -11.40 6.85 0.04
C THR A 124 -12.46 6.56 -1.02
N LYS A 125 -12.67 7.53 -1.89
CA LYS A 125 -13.25 7.28 -3.23
C LYS A 125 -12.32 6.37 -4.04
N ASP A 126 -12.78 5.93 -5.21
CA ASP A 126 -11.92 5.27 -6.19
C ASP A 126 -10.91 6.29 -6.75
N MET A 127 -9.62 5.95 -6.64
CA MET A 127 -8.49 6.76 -7.09
C MET A 127 -7.73 6.03 -8.19
N PRO A 128 -7.12 6.76 -9.14
CA PRO A 128 -6.43 6.16 -10.28
C PRO A 128 -5.20 5.32 -9.87
N TYR A 129 -4.74 4.50 -10.79
CA TYR A 129 -3.48 3.76 -10.68
C TYR A 129 -2.32 4.65 -10.22
N GLY A 130 -1.57 4.18 -9.21
CA GLY A 130 -0.40 4.89 -8.73
C GLY A 130 -0.04 4.57 -7.29
N VAL A 131 1.08 5.11 -6.85
CA VAL A 131 1.54 5.03 -5.46
C VAL A 131 1.02 6.25 -4.70
N TYR A 132 0.31 6.01 -3.61
CA TYR A 132 -0.28 7.03 -2.76
C TYR A 132 0.42 7.08 -1.42
N THR A 133 0.70 8.28 -0.94
CA THR A 133 1.13 8.51 0.43
C THR A 133 -0.10 8.73 1.31
N VAL A 134 -0.17 7.99 2.40
CA VAL A 134 -1.23 8.10 3.44
C VAL A 134 -0.59 8.64 4.70
N TYR A 135 -1.08 9.75 5.24
CA TYR A 135 -0.59 10.32 6.49
C TYR A 135 -1.71 10.82 7.37
N GLN A 136 -1.56 10.65 8.67
CA GLN A 136 -2.53 11.09 9.66
C GLN A 136 -2.34 12.58 9.95
N THR A 137 -3.42 13.37 9.83
CA THR A 137 -3.41 14.81 10.10
C THR A 137 -3.95 15.16 11.47
N SER A 138 -4.87 14.34 12.00
CA SER A 138 -5.41 14.51 13.35
C SER A 138 -5.81 13.18 13.98
N GLY A 139 -5.91 13.19 15.31
CA GLY A 139 -6.32 12.06 16.14
C GLY A 139 -6.69 12.54 17.53
N TRP A 140 -6.89 11.62 18.48
CA TRP A 140 -7.23 11.97 19.85
C TRP A 140 -6.12 12.77 20.53
N GLU A 141 -6.50 13.73 21.35
CA GLU A 141 -5.57 14.59 22.08
C GLU A 141 -4.60 13.77 22.95
N GLY A 142 -3.31 14.14 22.91
CA GLY A 142 -2.26 13.48 23.67
C GLY A 142 -1.75 12.17 23.07
N ARG A 143 -2.17 11.82 21.86
CA ARG A 143 -1.66 10.65 21.10
C ARG A 143 -0.71 11.10 20.01
N GLU A 144 0.33 10.30 19.76
CA GLU A 144 1.22 10.50 18.62
C GLU A 144 0.49 10.14 17.33
N LEU A 145 0.67 10.96 16.30
CA LEU A 145 0.19 10.64 14.97
C LEU A 145 1.02 9.50 14.38
N MET A 146 0.39 8.68 13.56
CA MET A 146 1.08 7.61 12.86
C MET A 146 2.08 8.17 11.85
N LYS A 147 3.14 7.40 11.60
CA LYS A 147 4.03 7.67 10.47
C LYS A 147 3.28 7.43 9.17
N ASP A 148 3.60 8.26 8.18
CA ASP A 148 3.15 8.10 6.81
C ASP A 148 3.63 6.76 6.22
N PHE A 149 2.84 6.22 5.30
CA PHE A 149 3.15 5.02 4.55
C PHE A 149 2.57 5.10 3.14
N ASP A 150 3.09 4.24 2.26
CA ASP A 150 2.67 4.22 0.87
C ASP A 150 1.76 3.04 0.56
N VAL A 151 0.79 3.27 -0.33
CA VAL A 151 -0.12 2.26 -0.88
C VAL A 151 -0.05 2.31 -2.40
N PHE A 152 0.14 1.16 -3.04
CA PHE A 152 0.12 1.06 -4.48
C PHE A 152 -1.24 0.55 -4.98
N ILE A 153 -2.01 1.41 -5.63
CA ILE A 153 -3.24 1.05 -6.34
C ILE A 153 -2.84 0.50 -7.70
N ALA A 154 -2.97 -0.81 -7.90
CA ALA A 154 -2.51 -1.52 -9.08
C ALA A 154 -3.54 -2.49 -9.68
N GLN A 155 -4.69 -2.65 -9.04
CA GLN A 155 -5.76 -3.54 -9.47
C GLN A 155 -7.09 -2.79 -9.51
N ASP A 156 -7.80 -2.96 -10.59
CA ASP A 156 -9.11 -2.36 -10.77
C ASP A 156 -10.14 -2.87 -9.75
N GLU A 157 -11.00 -1.98 -9.29
CA GLU A 157 -12.03 -2.24 -8.28
C GLU A 157 -11.51 -2.82 -6.94
N ALA A 158 -10.19 -2.78 -6.70
CA ALA A 158 -9.60 -3.31 -5.47
C ALA A 158 -9.74 -2.35 -4.29
N THR A 159 -10.03 -2.90 -3.12
CA THR A 159 -9.98 -2.17 -1.85
C THR A 159 -8.74 -2.59 -1.06
N TYR A 160 -7.82 -1.66 -0.83
CA TYR A 160 -6.60 -1.85 -0.04
C TYR A 160 -6.89 -1.55 1.42
N ARG A 161 -6.92 -2.57 2.27
CA ARG A 161 -7.36 -2.47 3.68
C ARG A 161 -6.21 -2.49 4.63
N TYR A 162 -6.18 -1.53 5.57
CA TYR A 162 -5.17 -1.40 6.60
C TYR A 162 -5.81 -1.30 7.98
N LEU A 163 -5.36 -2.16 8.89
CA LEU A 163 -5.63 -2.02 10.31
C LEU A 163 -4.45 -1.31 10.96
N MET A 164 -4.71 -0.19 11.59
CA MET A 164 -3.69 0.65 12.21
C MET A 164 -3.97 0.84 13.69
N ASN A 165 -2.93 0.69 14.49
CA ASN A 165 -3.02 0.83 15.92
C ASN A 165 -1.83 1.65 16.44
N ASN A 166 -2.12 2.67 17.26
CA ASN A 166 -1.11 3.43 17.99
C ASN A 166 -0.78 2.81 19.37
N ALA A 167 -1.38 1.69 19.72
CA ALA A 167 -1.00 0.99 20.94
C ALA A 167 0.48 0.63 20.87
N ASN A 168 1.18 0.79 21.97
CA ASN A 168 2.49 0.22 22.12
C ASN A 168 2.36 -1.29 21.96
N PHE A 169 2.91 -1.83 20.87
CA PHE A 169 2.98 -3.29 20.73
C PHE A 169 3.93 -3.80 21.79
N GLU A 170 3.38 -4.36 22.85
CA GLU A 170 4.14 -5.16 23.79
C GLU A 170 4.34 -6.54 23.17
N SER A 171 5.58 -6.90 22.89
CA SER A 171 5.94 -8.23 22.43
C SER A 171 6.90 -8.88 23.43
N TYR A 172 6.73 -10.19 23.62
CA TYR A 172 7.69 -10.95 24.41
C TYR A 172 8.98 -11.17 23.62
N ILE A 173 10.10 -10.90 24.26
CA ILE A 173 11.42 -11.27 23.73
C ILE A 173 11.75 -12.66 24.24
N LYS A 174 11.66 -13.67 23.37
CA LYS A 174 12.10 -15.02 23.70
C LYS A 174 13.54 -15.19 23.26
N VAL A 175 14.43 -15.49 24.21
CA VAL A 175 15.82 -15.86 23.94
C VAL A 175 15.98 -17.36 24.18
N VAL A 176 16.49 -18.07 23.17
CA VAL A 176 16.82 -19.51 23.27
C VAL A 176 18.31 -19.66 23.07
N LYS A 177 18.99 -20.20 24.06
CA LYS A 177 20.42 -20.47 23.99
C LYS A 177 20.69 -21.77 23.23
N VAL A 178 21.48 -21.70 22.18
CA VAL A 178 21.84 -22.85 21.34
C VAL A 178 23.35 -23.07 21.29
N ASP A 179 23.76 -24.31 21.14
CA ASP A 179 25.14 -24.69 20.89
C ASP A 179 25.53 -24.29 19.47
N ALA A 180 26.67 -23.63 19.32
CA ALA A 180 27.11 -23.04 18.06
C ALA A 180 27.49 -24.09 16.98
N GLU A 181 27.84 -25.29 17.37
CA GLU A 181 28.27 -26.37 16.44
C GLU A 181 27.09 -27.23 16.04
N SER A 182 26.26 -27.62 17.00
CA SER A 182 25.16 -28.59 16.78
C SER A 182 23.80 -27.92 16.52
N GLY A 183 23.63 -26.61 16.81
CA GLY A 183 22.37 -25.91 16.72
C GLY A 183 21.32 -26.36 17.75
N LYS A 184 21.68 -27.24 18.71
CA LYS A 184 20.74 -27.75 19.71
C LYS A 184 20.60 -26.79 20.86
N ASN A 185 19.41 -26.76 21.46
CA ASN A 185 19.17 -25.99 22.66
C ASN A 185 20.09 -26.42 23.80
N ILE A 186 20.61 -25.45 24.55
CA ILE A 186 21.38 -25.70 25.76
C ILE A 186 20.43 -25.51 26.96
N PRO A 187 19.88 -26.60 27.54
CA PRO A 187 18.96 -26.55 28.66
C PRO A 187 19.73 -26.24 29.94
N TYR A 188 20.06 -24.97 30.12
CA TYR A 188 20.83 -24.51 31.28
C TYR A 188 20.18 -23.25 31.87
N ALA A 189 19.79 -23.36 33.13
CA ALA A 189 19.25 -22.22 33.88
C ALA A 189 20.37 -21.29 34.33
N GLY A 190 20.03 -20.00 34.44
CA GLY A 190 20.90 -19.01 35.05
C GLY A 190 21.93 -18.34 34.06
N ALA A 191 21.78 -18.54 32.75
CA ALA A 191 22.48 -17.66 31.82
C ALA A 191 21.82 -16.28 31.85
N GLY A 192 22.61 -15.24 32.22
CA GLY A 192 22.10 -13.88 32.35
C GLY A 192 22.22 -13.09 31.04
N PHE A 193 21.18 -12.31 30.74
CA PHE A 193 21.10 -11.41 29.60
C PHE A 193 20.71 -10.01 30.06
N GLU A 194 21.33 -9.03 29.48
CA GLU A 194 20.91 -7.63 29.56
C GLU A 194 20.20 -7.24 28.26
N ILE A 195 19.13 -6.48 28.37
CA ILE A 195 18.35 -5.99 27.23
C ILE A 195 18.55 -4.49 27.13
N TYR A 196 18.76 -4.00 25.92
CA TYR A 196 18.95 -2.58 25.64
C TYR A 196 17.95 -2.13 24.59
N ASP A 197 17.45 -0.91 24.73
CA ASP A 197 16.62 -0.27 23.70
C ASP A 197 17.48 0.15 22.48
N PRO A 198 16.85 0.57 21.37
CA PRO A 198 17.57 1.03 20.18
C PRO A 198 18.46 2.27 20.43
N ALA A 199 18.19 3.05 21.50
CA ALA A 199 19.01 4.19 21.91
C ALA A 199 20.20 3.79 22.81
N GLY A 200 20.29 2.49 23.17
CA GLY A 200 21.36 1.96 24.00
C GLY A 200 21.12 2.09 25.52
N ASN A 201 19.90 2.38 25.95
CA ASN A 201 19.56 2.41 27.35
C ASN A 201 19.24 1.00 27.85
N LYS A 202 19.75 0.64 29.00
CA LYS A 202 19.47 -0.66 29.63
C LYS A 202 18.04 -0.71 30.12
N ILE A 203 17.34 -1.79 29.77
CA ILE A 203 15.95 -2.04 30.19
C ILE A 203 15.96 -2.67 31.57
N SER A 204 15.10 -2.17 32.45
CA SER A 204 14.82 -2.75 33.76
C SER A 204 13.33 -2.99 33.91
N MET A 205 12.97 -4.06 34.63
CA MET A 205 11.58 -4.41 34.92
C MET A 205 11.38 -4.37 36.45
N THR A 206 10.35 -3.64 36.89
CA THR A 206 10.02 -3.52 38.31
C THR A 206 8.74 -4.28 38.62
N PHE A 207 8.82 -5.27 39.50
CA PHE A 207 7.68 -5.98 40.06
C PHE A 207 7.25 -5.31 41.38
N THR A 208 5.97 -5.10 41.56
CA THR A 208 5.41 -4.46 42.76
C THR A 208 4.92 -5.45 43.80
N TYR A 209 4.73 -6.71 43.41
CA TYR A 209 4.21 -7.78 44.29
C TYR A 209 5.03 -9.06 44.12
N PRO A 210 5.29 -9.85 45.17
CA PRO A 210 4.93 -9.63 46.60
C PRO A 210 5.80 -8.59 47.30
N THR A 211 6.98 -8.31 46.77
CA THR A 211 7.88 -7.28 47.28
C THR A 211 8.43 -6.49 46.06
N PRO A 212 8.45 -5.15 46.15
CA PRO A 212 9.01 -4.35 45.06
C PRO A 212 10.44 -4.80 44.78
N THR A 213 10.64 -5.25 43.53
CA THR A 213 11.96 -5.76 43.05
C THR A 213 12.19 -5.27 41.64
N THR A 214 13.34 -4.67 41.42
CA THR A 214 13.77 -4.28 40.06
C THR A 214 14.80 -5.28 39.53
N ILE A 215 14.55 -5.80 38.34
CA ILE A 215 15.43 -6.71 37.63
C ILE A 215 15.97 -5.99 36.39
N ASP A 216 17.26 -6.05 36.19
CA ASP A 216 17.95 -5.47 35.03
C ASP A 216 18.88 -6.49 34.32
N VAL A 217 18.91 -7.71 34.84
CA VAL A 217 19.52 -8.90 34.24
C VAL A 217 18.48 -10.02 34.24
N PHE A 218 18.20 -10.56 33.08
CA PHE A 218 17.19 -11.59 32.87
C PHE A 218 17.86 -12.95 32.71
N TYR A 219 17.40 -13.96 33.45
CA TYR A 219 18.05 -15.27 33.50
C TYR A 219 17.22 -16.34 32.80
N THR A 220 17.89 -17.24 32.07
CA THR A 220 17.24 -18.41 31.47
C THR A 220 16.69 -19.37 32.52
N ASN A 221 15.57 -20.00 32.20
CA ASN A 221 14.95 -21.09 32.97
C ASN A 221 15.69 -22.43 32.75
N ALA A 222 15.13 -23.54 33.31
CA ALA A 222 15.70 -24.86 33.19
C ALA A 222 15.80 -25.40 31.76
N ASP A 223 14.98 -24.88 30.86
CA ASP A 223 14.97 -25.25 29.44
C ASP A 223 15.98 -24.44 28.61
N GLY A 224 16.72 -23.52 29.26
CA GLY A 224 17.64 -22.61 28.58
C GLY A 224 16.94 -21.48 27.84
N GLU A 225 15.71 -21.16 28.23
CA GLU A 225 14.88 -20.12 27.61
C GLU A 225 14.66 -18.95 28.58
N LEU A 226 14.59 -17.76 28.01
CA LEU A 226 14.16 -16.54 28.65
C LEU A 226 12.93 -16.04 27.88
N VAL A 227 11.84 -15.76 28.61
CA VAL A 227 10.58 -15.25 28.06
C VAL A 227 10.13 -14.08 28.91
#